data_733176c9fe4cd158acf6c1f4150cdf81
#
_entry.id   733176c9fe4cd158acf6c1f4150cdf81
#
_cell.length_a   1.000
_cell.length_b   1.000
_cell.length_c   1.000
_cell.angle_alpha   90.00
_cell.angle_beta   90.00
_cell.angle_gamma   90.00
#
_symmetry.space_group_name_H-M   'P 1'
#
loop_
_entity.id
_entity.type
_entity.pdbx_description
1 polymer ?
#
loop_
_entity_poly.entity_id
_entity_poly.type
_entity_poly.pdbx_seq_one_letter_code
_entity_poly.pdbx_strand_id
1 'polypeptide(L)'
;MRFTCEKSMLLTGLNITGRTVAQKSTLSVIEGILCRADAALNLTGYNMETAITYQIDAEVTDPGQCILPAKLFGDIIRRLPEGPVTVVVDDNYKVSIRSGYASFTISAESAEDYPELPDVGSGRSVSIPQSALKDLISGTIFAVSENQGRPIHTGVKFEVEDNTISAIAVDGFRLARRTYHTEDPTGRNMSFVVPAQGLKEVEKILTDNDENASFVLGQKHILYQIGSATLICRLLEGDFLDWRRVVPTNCPIKLVAHVGDLTSSIERVGLIVSEKYKSPVRCLFGSQVVQLRTSTTIGAAEDQCSIAGDGRELEIGFNVRYLADALRAIPSEEVVLELTNGLSPIVLTPAEDKFDYAYMVLPVRIKNS
;
A
#
# COMPACT_ATOMS: atom_id res chain seq x y z
N MET A 1 15.07 30.58 -14.52
CA MET A 1 13.87 30.16 -13.78
C MET A 1 13.82 30.84 -12.43
N ARG A 2 12.65 31.39 -12.04
CA ARG A 2 12.47 32.00 -10.71
C ARG A 2 11.06 31.81 -10.18
N PHE A 3 10.97 31.32 -8.92
CA PHE A 3 9.69 31.17 -8.22
C PHE A 3 9.84 31.47 -6.73
N THR A 4 8.69 31.78 -6.10
CA THR A 4 8.57 31.95 -4.63
C THR A 4 7.34 31.18 -4.14
N CYS A 5 7.48 30.41 -3.09
CA CYS A 5 6.39 29.68 -2.43
C CYS A 5 6.64 29.53 -0.93
N GLU A 6 5.62 29.14 -0.17
CA GLU A 6 5.75 28.86 1.25
C GLU A 6 6.60 27.59 1.50
N LYS A 7 7.51 27.67 2.49
CA LYS A 7 8.37 26.55 2.88
C LYS A 7 7.59 25.27 3.14
N SER A 8 6.47 25.35 3.85
CA SER A 8 5.64 24.19 4.22
C SER A 8 5.12 23.45 2.99
N MET A 9 4.66 24.19 1.97
CA MET A 9 4.18 23.61 0.71
C MET A 9 5.32 22.97 -0.08
N LEU A 10 6.46 23.64 -0.17
CA LEU A 10 7.64 23.12 -0.85
C LEU A 10 8.16 21.86 -0.17
N LEU A 11 8.20 21.83 1.15
CA LEU A 11 8.63 20.67 1.93
C LEU A 11 7.68 19.48 1.77
N THR A 12 6.36 19.74 1.73
CA THR A 12 5.34 18.71 1.46
C THR A 12 5.57 18.07 0.08
N GLY A 13 5.71 18.89 -0.97
CA GLY A 13 5.98 18.41 -2.32
C GLY A 13 7.28 17.59 -2.40
N LEU A 14 8.35 18.06 -1.77
CA LEU A 14 9.64 17.34 -1.71
C LEU A 14 9.54 16.00 -0.95
N ASN A 15 8.81 15.95 0.14
CA ASN A 15 8.63 14.71 0.91
C ASN A 15 7.79 13.68 0.15
N ILE A 16 6.85 14.11 -0.67
CA ILE A 16 6.00 13.24 -1.50
C ILE A 16 6.78 12.75 -2.71
N THR A 17 7.36 13.64 -3.51
CA THR A 17 8.06 13.31 -4.76
C THR A 17 9.40 12.61 -4.52
N GLY A 18 10.09 12.94 -3.44
CA GLY A 18 11.36 12.33 -3.06
C GLY A 18 11.29 10.81 -2.82
N ARG A 19 10.09 10.26 -2.60
CA ARG A 19 9.89 8.81 -2.40
C ARG A 19 10.08 7.98 -3.67
N THR A 20 9.89 8.59 -4.83
CA THR A 20 10.05 7.94 -6.14
C THR A 20 11.32 8.37 -6.86
N VAL A 21 12.19 9.13 -6.22
CA VAL A 21 13.53 9.42 -6.73
C VAL A 21 14.39 8.16 -6.63
N ALA A 22 15.08 7.79 -7.70
CA ALA A 22 15.98 6.64 -7.71
C ALA A 22 17.17 6.87 -6.77
N GLN A 23 17.53 5.88 -5.94
CA GLN A 23 18.67 6.02 -5.01
C GLN A 23 20.01 5.74 -5.69
N LYS A 24 20.02 4.87 -6.67
CA LYS A 24 21.19 4.55 -7.54
C LYS A 24 20.66 4.14 -8.90
N SER A 25 21.05 4.84 -9.92
CA SER A 25 20.62 4.58 -11.28
C SER A 25 21.78 4.70 -12.26
N THR A 26 21.67 4.01 -13.39
CA THR A 26 22.54 4.24 -14.56
C THR A 26 22.26 5.59 -15.22
N LEU A 27 21.07 6.15 -14.98
CA LEU A 27 20.64 7.48 -15.40
C LEU A 27 20.71 8.41 -14.18
N SER A 28 21.77 9.20 -14.04
CA SER A 28 21.95 10.11 -12.88
C SER A 28 20.82 11.12 -12.72
N VAL A 29 20.21 11.54 -13.82
CA VAL A 29 19.15 12.54 -13.84
C VAL A 29 17.89 12.15 -13.03
N ILE A 30 17.58 10.86 -12.88
CA ILE A 30 16.46 10.40 -12.06
C ILE A 30 16.80 10.24 -10.56
N GLU A 31 18.06 10.50 -10.17
CA GLU A 31 18.47 10.64 -8.76
C GLU A 31 18.15 12.04 -8.20
N GLY A 32 17.71 12.96 -9.08
CA GLY A 32 17.21 14.29 -8.75
C GLY A 32 15.71 14.41 -8.84
N ILE A 33 15.19 15.55 -8.37
CA ILE A 33 13.78 15.94 -8.54
C ILE A 33 13.72 16.90 -9.74
N LEU A 34 12.91 16.55 -10.74
CA LEU A 34 12.58 17.48 -11.81
C LEU A 34 11.69 18.59 -11.23
N CYS A 35 12.18 19.81 -11.33
CA CYS A 35 11.50 21.02 -10.93
C CYS A 35 11.10 21.79 -12.19
N ARG A 36 9.80 21.94 -12.43
CA ARG A 36 9.25 22.74 -13.54
C ARG A 36 8.39 23.85 -12.97
N ALA A 37 8.74 25.08 -13.28
CA ALA A 37 7.98 26.26 -12.93
C ALA A 37 7.42 26.89 -14.22
N ASP A 38 6.10 26.92 -14.34
CA ASP A 38 5.35 27.58 -15.42
C ASP A 38 4.13 28.31 -14.85
N ALA A 39 2.90 27.86 -15.06
CA ALA A 39 1.70 28.42 -14.41
C ALA A 39 1.65 28.07 -12.91
N ALA A 40 2.31 26.99 -12.49
CA ALA A 40 2.48 26.54 -11.12
C ALA A 40 3.85 25.87 -10.97
N LEU A 41 4.27 25.59 -9.76
CA LEU A 41 5.48 24.82 -9.51
C LEU A 41 5.13 23.33 -9.44
N ASN A 42 5.73 22.53 -10.33
CA ASN A 42 5.60 21.08 -10.34
C ASN A 42 6.92 20.44 -9.95
N LEU A 43 6.89 19.57 -8.94
CA LEU A 43 7.99 18.72 -8.55
C LEU A 43 7.70 17.29 -8.99
N THR A 44 8.67 16.62 -9.62
CA THR A 44 8.51 15.23 -10.08
C THR A 44 9.68 14.38 -9.63
N GLY A 45 9.38 13.24 -9.00
CA GLY A 45 10.31 12.14 -8.76
C GLY A 45 9.92 10.95 -9.62
N TYR A 46 10.91 10.24 -10.19
CA TYR A 46 10.68 9.10 -11.06
C TYR A 46 11.78 8.06 -10.91
N ASN A 47 11.42 6.78 -10.86
CA ASN A 47 12.37 5.66 -10.76
C ASN A 47 12.19 4.63 -11.90
N MET A 48 11.60 5.03 -13.03
CA MET A 48 11.27 4.23 -14.21
C MET A 48 10.08 3.27 -14.04
N GLU A 49 9.63 3.01 -12.81
CA GLU A 49 8.45 2.18 -12.52
C GLU A 49 7.28 3.00 -11.98
N THR A 50 7.60 3.97 -11.10
CA THR A 50 6.62 4.86 -10.48
C THR A 50 7.10 6.29 -10.55
N ALA A 51 6.24 7.18 -11.00
CA ALA A 51 6.45 8.63 -10.98
C ALA A 51 5.44 9.29 -10.06
N ILE A 52 5.88 10.28 -9.28
CA ILE A 52 4.98 11.16 -8.52
C ILE A 52 5.28 12.58 -8.94
N THR A 53 4.26 13.31 -9.38
CA THR A 53 4.27 14.74 -9.59
C THR A 53 3.41 15.40 -8.53
N TYR A 54 3.92 16.45 -7.90
CA TYR A 54 3.19 17.24 -6.93
C TYR A 54 3.16 18.69 -7.36
N GLN A 55 1.95 19.25 -7.48
CA GLN A 55 1.72 20.65 -7.86
C GLN A 55 1.68 21.53 -6.61
N ILE A 56 2.41 22.63 -6.65
CA ILE A 56 2.51 23.61 -5.57
C ILE A 56 2.09 24.97 -6.11
N ASP A 57 1.23 25.67 -5.38
CA ASP A 57 0.94 27.06 -5.66
C ASP A 57 2.18 27.91 -5.36
N ALA A 58 2.69 28.56 -6.40
CA ALA A 58 3.89 29.37 -6.34
C ALA A 58 3.76 30.61 -7.24
N GLU A 59 4.35 31.71 -6.82
CA GLU A 59 4.55 32.86 -7.66
C GLU A 59 5.72 32.59 -8.59
N VAL A 60 5.44 32.32 -9.87
CA VAL A 60 6.46 32.10 -10.90
C VAL A 60 6.65 33.41 -11.69
N THR A 61 7.83 33.99 -11.55
CA THR A 61 8.17 35.25 -12.26
C THR A 61 9.03 35.02 -13.50
N ASP A 62 9.72 33.88 -13.58
CA ASP A 62 10.54 33.48 -14.71
C ASP A 62 10.39 31.96 -14.90
N PRO A 63 9.68 31.51 -15.96
CA PRO A 63 9.45 30.09 -16.20
C PRO A 63 10.73 29.34 -16.52
N GLY A 64 10.72 28.01 -16.31
CA GLY A 64 11.83 27.16 -16.66
C GLY A 64 11.77 25.79 -15.97
N GLN A 65 12.82 24.99 -16.19
CA GLN A 65 12.94 23.68 -15.57
C GLN A 65 14.39 23.31 -15.31
N CYS A 66 14.60 22.50 -14.27
CA CYS A 66 15.91 21.95 -13.94
C CYS A 66 15.73 20.70 -13.07
N ILE A 67 16.82 19.96 -12.88
CA ILE A 67 16.88 18.83 -11.96
C ILE A 67 17.63 19.26 -10.70
N LEU A 68 16.94 19.20 -9.56
CA LEU A 68 17.51 19.55 -8.26
C LEU A 68 18.02 18.29 -7.54
N PRO A 69 19.19 18.34 -6.88
CA PRO A 69 19.69 17.21 -6.10
C PRO A 69 18.75 16.95 -4.92
N ALA A 70 17.96 15.86 -5.00
CA ALA A 70 16.80 15.59 -4.14
C ALA A 70 17.13 15.68 -2.65
N LYS A 71 18.19 14.99 -2.21
CA LYS A 71 18.59 14.94 -0.80
C LYS A 71 19.07 16.30 -0.30
N LEU A 72 20.01 16.93 -1.04
CA LEU A 72 20.59 18.20 -0.60
C LEU A 72 19.56 19.32 -0.58
N PHE A 73 18.75 19.43 -1.64
CA PHE A 73 17.70 20.45 -1.71
C PHE A 73 16.65 20.24 -0.61
N GLY A 74 16.19 19.01 -0.41
CA GLY A 74 15.24 18.67 0.67
C GLY A 74 15.80 18.98 2.07
N ASP A 75 17.10 18.69 2.31
CA ASP A 75 17.76 18.97 3.59
C ASP A 75 17.91 20.48 3.84
N ILE A 76 18.17 21.28 2.79
CA ILE A 76 18.19 22.74 2.87
C ILE A 76 16.81 23.26 3.25
N ILE A 77 15.78 22.93 2.45
CA ILE A 77 14.41 23.43 2.66
C ILE A 77 13.90 23.07 4.06
N ARG A 78 14.19 21.88 4.56
CA ARG A 78 13.78 21.44 5.91
C ARG A 78 14.35 22.33 7.02
N ARG A 79 15.58 22.87 6.82
CA ARG A 79 16.29 23.70 7.81
C ARG A 79 16.09 25.20 7.67
N LEU A 80 15.44 25.66 6.58
CA LEU A 80 15.09 27.07 6.44
C LEU A 80 14.12 27.53 7.54
N PRO A 81 14.09 28.84 7.86
CA PRO A 81 13.04 29.40 8.69
C PRO A 81 11.67 29.27 8.01
N GLU A 82 10.58 29.36 8.78
CA GLU A 82 9.22 29.38 8.26
C GLU A 82 9.00 30.67 7.45
N GLY A 83 8.14 30.57 6.41
CA GLY A 83 7.77 31.66 5.52
C GLY A 83 8.18 31.41 4.06
N PRO A 84 8.22 32.46 3.26
CA PRO A 84 8.46 32.35 1.82
C PRO A 84 9.91 31.92 1.52
N VAL A 85 10.03 31.05 0.53
CA VAL A 85 11.30 30.59 -0.05
C VAL A 85 11.34 31.03 -1.50
N THR A 86 12.36 31.81 -1.87
CA THR A 86 12.61 32.21 -3.24
C THR A 86 13.76 31.37 -3.81
N VAL A 87 13.53 30.76 -4.95
CA VAL A 87 14.51 29.97 -5.71
C VAL A 87 14.73 30.61 -7.06
N VAL A 88 16.01 30.81 -7.39
CA VAL A 88 16.45 31.36 -8.68
C VAL A 88 17.46 30.42 -9.30
N VAL A 89 17.26 30.03 -10.55
CA VAL A 89 18.20 29.20 -11.32
C VAL A 89 18.67 30.01 -12.53
N ASP A 90 19.97 30.19 -12.66
CA ASP A 90 20.56 30.89 -13.80
C ASP A 90 20.82 29.95 -15.00
N ASP A 91 21.30 30.49 -16.10
CA ASP A 91 21.56 29.77 -17.35
C ASP A 91 22.70 28.71 -17.23
N ASN A 92 23.48 28.76 -16.15
CA ASN A 92 24.53 27.78 -15.83
C ASN A 92 24.07 26.75 -14.79
N TYR A 93 22.76 26.64 -14.55
CA TYR A 93 22.14 25.75 -13.55
C TYR A 93 22.63 26.00 -12.12
N LYS A 94 23.10 27.21 -11.80
CA LYS A 94 23.41 27.62 -10.44
C LYS A 94 22.14 28.06 -9.75
N VAL A 95 21.80 27.41 -8.64
CA VAL A 95 20.57 27.60 -7.88
C VAL A 95 20.86 28.44 -6.65
N SER A 96 20.21 29.61 -6.57
CA SER A 96 20.19 30.46 -5.37
C SER A 96 18.90 30.28 -4.62
N ILE A 97 18.96 29.90 -3.34
CA ILE A 97 17.81 29.65 -2.45
C ILE A 97 17.87 30.69 -1.33
N ARG A 98 16.78 31.42 -1.11
CA ARG A 98 16.71 32.46 -0.06
C ARG A 98 15.44 32.33 0.76
N SER A 99 15.56 32.46 2.08
CA SER A 99 14.43 32.58 3.02
C SER A 99 14.90 33.36 4.25
N GLY A 100 14.29 34.50 4.55
CA GLY A 100 14.74 35.42 5.58
C GLY A 100 16.22 35.85 5.34
N TYR A 101 17.05 35.62 6.31
CA TYR A 101 18.50 35.91 6.24
C TYR A 101 19.32 34.72 5.67
N ALA A 102 18.70 33.54 5.53
CA ALA A 102 19.39 32.37 5.02
C ALA A 102 19.53 32.42 3.50
N SER A 103 20.73 32.11 3.00
CA SER A 103 21.03 32.04 1.58
C SER A 103 21.92 30.86 1.30
N PHE A 104 21.53 30.03 0.32
CA PHE A 104 22.32 28.89 -0.15
C PHE A 104 22.54 29.01 -1.65
N THR A 105 23.64 28.42 -2.11
CA THR A 105 23.91 28.26 -3.54
C THR A 105 24.32 26.82 -3.77
N ILE A 106 23.61 26.14 -4.68
CA ILE A 106 23.87 24.75 -5.09
C ILE A 106 23.87 24.67 -6.61
N SER A 107 24.28 23.53 -7.16
CA SER A 107 24.18 23.24 -8.59
C SER A 107 22.98 22.37 -8.88
N ALA A 108 22.29 22.65 -9.98
CA ALA A 108 21.27 21.81 -10.60
C ALA A 108 21.83 21.20 -11.89
N GLU A 109 21.07 20.32 -12.53
CA GLU A 109 21.37 19.74 -13.84
C GLU A 109 20.31 20.14 -14.86
N SER A 110 20.66 20.04 -16.17
CA SER A 110 19.69 20.21 -17.25
C SER A 110 18.57 19.18 -17.18
N ALA A 111 17.34 19.60 -17.49
CA ALA A 111 16.20 18.71 -17.57
C ALA A 111 16.05 18.02 -18.95
N GLU A 112 16.94 18.31 -19.93
CA GLU A 112 16.81 17.80 -21.29
C GLU A 112 16.86 16.28 -21.37
N ASP A 113 17.67 15.64 -20.54
CA ASP A 113 17.85 14.19 -20.49
C ASP A 113 16.89 13.49 -19.50
N TYR A 114 15.99 14.24 -18.84
CA TYR A 114 15.03 13.63 -17.91
C TYR A 114 14.01 12.81 -18.71
N PRO A 115 13.77 11.52 -18.34
CA PRO A 115 12.86 10.68 -19.08
C PRO A 115 11.43 11.24 -19.12
N GLU A 116 10.80 11.17 -20.28
CA GLU A 116 9.38 11.51 -20.39
C GLU A 116 8.55 10.57 -19.51
N LEU A 117 7.58 11.16 -18.80
CA LEU A 117 6.64 10.36 -18.02
C LEU A 117 5.71 9.59 -18.96
N PRO A 118 5.34 8.34 -18.59
CA PRO A 118 4.43 7.54 -19.39
C PRO A 118 3.09 8.26 -19.61
N ASP A 119 2.64 8.30 -20.85
CA ASP A 119 1.27 8.74 -21.18
C ASP A 119 0.29 7.61 -20.83
N VAL A 120 -0.68 7.91 -19.98
CA VAL A 120 -1.75 6.97 -19.59
C VAL A 120 -2.97 7.11 -20.50
N GLY A 121 -2.98 8.12 -21.36
CA GLY A 121 -4.07 8.42 -22.28
C GLY A 121 -5.28 9.10 -21.59
N SER A 122 -6.28 9.44 -22.41
CA SER A 122 -7.49 10.15 -21.97
C SER A 122 -8.65 9.21 -21.58
N GLY A 123 -8.35 8.10 -20.92
CA GLY A 123 -9.37 7.17 -20.42
C GLY A 123 -10.33 7.86 -19.43
N ARG A 124 -11.57 7.35 -19.33
CA ARG A 124 -12.47 7.87 -18.27
C ARG A 124 -11.92 7.51 -16.91
N SER A 125 -11.86 8.47 -15.99
CA SER A 125 -11.48 8.23 -14.61
C SER A 125 -12.55 7.45 -13.84
N VAL A 126 -12.12 6.65 -12.90
CA VAL A 126 -12.96 6.09 -11.84
C VAL A 126 -12.70 6.90 -10.58
N SER A 127 -13.78 7.40 -9.97
CA SER A 127 -13.71 8.17 -8.72
C SER A 127 -14.01 7.26 -7.53
N ILE A 128 -13.28 7.45 -6.45
CA ILE A 128 -13.42 6.67 -5.20
C ILE A 128 -13.03 7.55 -4.01
N PRO A 129 -13.73 7.51 -2.86
CA PRO A 129 -13.28 8.20 -1.66
C PRO A 129 -11.87 7.76 -1.25
N GLN A 130 -11.04 8.71 -0.80
CA GLN A 130 -9.66 8.41 -0.38
C GLN A 130 -9.62 7.38 0.74
N SER A 131 -10.53 7.49 1.71
CA SER A 131 -10.69 6.52 2.80
C SER A 131 -10.96 5.11 2.28
N ALA A 132 -11.84 4.96 1.27
CA ALA A 132 -12.18 3.66 0.68
C ALA A 132 -11.00 3.07 -0.12
N LEU A 133 -10.29 3.88 -0.90
CA LEU A 133 -9.10 3.42 -1.62
C LEU A 133 -7.99 2.99 -0.66
N LYS A 134 -7.79 3.74 0.42
CA LYS A 134 -6.83 3.42 1.46
C LYS A 134 -7.17 2.10 2.16
N ASP A 135 -8.45 1.89 2.49
CA ASP A 135 -8.95 0.66 3.08
C ASP A 135 -8.77 -0.55 2.16
N LEU A 136 -9.04 -0.42 0.86
CA LEU A 136 -8.77 -1.48 -0.12
C LEU A 136 -7.29 -1.87 -0.17
N ILE A 137 -6.39 -0.88 -0.15
CA ILE A 137 -4.94 -1.11 -0.20
C ILE A 137 -4.44 -1.73 1.11
N SER A 138 -4.68 -1.08 2.25
CA SER A 138 -4.20 -1.54 3.57
C SER A 138 -4.77 -2.91 3.95
N GLY A 139 -6.04 -3.16 3.59
CA GLY A 139 -6.72 -4.43 3.83
C GLY A 139 -6.24 -5.60 2.96
N THR A 140 -5.35 -5.38 1.98
CA THR A 140 -4.91 -6.45 1.08
C THR A 140 -3.40 -6.54 0.90
N ILE A 141 -2.68 -5.44 0.95
CA ILE A 141 -1.26 -5.35 0.60
C ILE A 141 -0.35 -6.26 1.44
N PHE A 142 -0.77 -6.63 2.65
CA PHE A 142 -0.04 -7.55 3.53
C PHE A 142 0.08 -8.97 2.96
N ALA A 143 -0.84 -9.35 2.04
CA ALA A 143 -0.91 -10.69 1.46
C ALA A 143 -0.21 -10.80 0.10
N VAL A 144 0.49 -9.78 -0.40
CA VAL A 144 1.28 -9.87 -1.63
C VAL A 144 2.50 -10.78 -1.44
N SER A 145 2.93 -11.41 -2.52
CA SER A 145 4.12 -12.26 -2.53
C SER A 145 5.41 -11.42 -2.52
N GLU A 146 6.38 -11.85 -1.74
CA GLU A 146 7.76 -11.33 -1.83
C GLU A 146 8.59 -12.07 -2.89
N ASN A 147 8.06 -13.17 -3.45
CA ASN A 147 8.78 -14.02 -4.40
C ASN A 147 8.69 -13.47 -5.82
N GLN A 148 9.82 -13.02 -6.35
CA GLN A 148 9.97 -12.51 -7.72
C GLN A 148 9.81 -13.59 -8.81
N GLY A 149 9.78 -14.87 -8.47
CA GLY A 149 9.55 -15.96 -9.41
C GLY A 149 8.14 -15.96 -10.04
N ARG A 150 7.18 -15.25 -9.43
CA ARG A 150 5.85 -14.96 -9.98
C ARG A 150 5.53 -13.49 -9.79
N PRO A 151 6.04 -12.60 -10.64
CA PRO A 151 5.93 -11.15 -10.46
C PRO A 151 4.49 -10.66 -10.32
N ILE A 152 3.53 -11.31 -11.02
CA ILE A 152 2.12 -10.92 -10.96
C ILE A 152 1.53 -10.96 -9.54
N HIS A 153 2.04 -11.83 -8.66
CA HIS A 153 1.59 -11.93 -7.27
C HIS A 153 2.32 -10.96 -6.31
N THR A 154 3.31 -10.17 -6.81
CA THR A 154 3.94 -9.10 -6.02
C THR A 154 3.11 -7.81 -6.00
N GLY A 155 1.97 -7.83 -6.67
CA GLY A 155 1.00 -6.73 -6.70
C GLY A 155 -0.37 -7.14 -6.18
N VAL A 156 -1.23 -6.14 -6.08
CA VAL A 156 -2.64 -6.29 -5.74
C VAL A 156 -3.46 -6.20 -7.02
N LYS A 157 -4.33 -7.17 -7.25
CA LYS A 157 -5.28 -7.17 -8.35
C LYS A 157 -6.48 -6.33 -7.96
N PHE A 158 -6.88 -5.42 -8.83
CA PHE A 158 -8.14 -4.70 -8.73
C PHE A 158 -9.13 -5.28 -9.75
N GLU A 159 -10.35 -5.51 -9.30
CA GLU A 159 -11.51 -5.84 -10.12
C GLU A 159 -12.51 -4.71 -9.91
N VAL A 160 -12.81 -3.96 -10.99
CA VAL A 160 -13.82 -2.91 -10.99
C VAL A 160 -14.99 -3.44 -11.77
N GLU A 161 -16.10 -3.62 -11.09
CA GLU A 161 -17.40 -4.00 -11.66
C GLU A 161 -18.37 -2.84 -11.39
N ASP A 162 -19.54 -2.84 -11.98
CA ASP A 162 -20.44 -1.68 -12.02
C ASP A 162 -20.60 -0.96 -10.67
N ASN A 163 -20.92 -1.71 -9.62
CA ASN A 163 -21.16 -1.16 -8.28
C ASN A 163 -20.09 -1.57 -7.25
N THR A 164 -18.98 -2.20 -7.67
CA THR A 164 -17.99 -2.70 -6.74
C THR A 164 -16.57 -2.46 -7.24
N ILE A 165 -15.68 -2.16 -6.30
CA ILE A 165 -14.24 -2.15 -6.52
C ILE A 165 -13.62 -3.11 -5.52
N SER A 166 -13.07 -4.21 -6.01
CA SER A 166 -12.41 -5.22 -5.18
C SER A 166 -10.91 -5.18 -5.35
N ALA A 167 -10.18 -5.30 -4.26
CA ALA A 167 -8.74 -5.50 -4.22
C ALA A 167 -8.42 -6.92 -3.74
N ILE A 168 -7.52 -7.62 -4.42
CA ILE A 168 -7.17 -9.01 -4.11
C ILE A 168 -5.65 -9.18 -4.12
N ALA A 169 -5.10 -9.78 -3.07
CA ALA A 169 -3.69 -10.14 -2.97
C ALA A 169 -3.50 -11.60 -2.57
N VAL A 170 -2.42 -12.22 -3.04
CA VAL A 170 -2.13 -13.64 -2.78
C VAL A 170 -0.63 -13.92 -2.84
N ASP A 171 -0.11 -14.75 -1.92
CA ASP A 171 1.29 -15.18 -1.90
C ASP A 171 1.48 -16.70 -2.06
N GLY A 172 0.38 -17.44 -2.23
CA GLY A 172 0.38 -18.89 -2.32
C GLY A 172 0.15 -19.62 -0.97
N PHE A 173 0.15 -18.89 0.14
CA PHE A 173 -0.14 -19.39 1.50
C PHE A 173 -1.31 -18.67 2.17
N ARG A 174 -1.63 -17.50 1.70
CA ARG A 174 -2.73 -16.67 2.16
C ARG A 174 -3.32 -15.87 1.00
N LEU A 175 -4.54 -15.42 1.19
CA LEU A 175 -5.26 -14.57 0.26
C LEU A 175 -6.00 -13.50 1.07
N ALA A 176 -5.98 -12.28 0.57
CA ALA A 176 -6.79 -11.20 1.09
C ALA A 176 -7.65 -10.63 -0.05
N ARG A 177 -8.94 -10.46 0.20
CA ARG A 177 -9.88 -9.73 -0.64
C ARG A 177 -10.58 -8.68 0.21
N ARG A 178 -10.68 -7.47 -0.33
CA ARG A 178 -11.44 -6.36 0.21
C ARG A 178 -12.30 -5.77 -0.88
N THR A 179 -13.55 -5.41 -0.57
CA THR A 179 -14.48 -4.84 -1.55
C THR A 179 -15.10 -3.55 -1.02
N TYR A 180 -15.09 -2.54 -1.85
CA TYR A 180 -15.83 -1.30 -1.68
C TYR A 180 -17.08 -1.32 -2.57
N HIS A 181 -18.24 -1.02 -2.00
CA HIS A 181 -19.50 -0.88 -2.69
C HIS A 181 -19.75 0.60 -2.97
N THR A 182 -19.86 0.99 -4.23
CA THR A 182 -20.16 2.36 -4.62
C THR A 182 -21.65 2.56 -4.88
N GLU A 183 -22.17 3.70 -4.43
CA GLU A 183 -23.56 4.10 -4.72
C GLU A 183 -23.70 4.58 -6.18
N ASP A 184 -22.64 5.19 -6.73
CA ASP A 184 -22.59 5.65 -8.11
C ASP A 184 -21.93 4.58 -8.98
N PRO A 185 -22.67 3.96 -9.94
CA PRO A 185 -22.12 2.95 -10.83
C PRO A 185 -20.89 3.47 -11.59
N THR A 186 -19.82 2.72 -11.58
CA THR A 186 -18.58 3.09 -12.29
C THR A 186 -18.78 3.07 -13.82
N GLY A 187 -19.79 2.34 -14.31
CA GLY A 187 -20.01 2.07 -15.72
C GLY A 187 -18.84 1.32 -16.36
N ARG A 188 -18.09 0.55 -15.57
CA ARG A 188 -16.83 -0.11 -15.96
C ARG A 188 -16.83 -1.57 -15.57
N ASN A 189 -16.14 -2.34 -16.41
CA ASN A 189 -15.75 -3.70 -16.09
C ASN A 189 -14.27 -3.83 -16.50
N MET A 190 -13.36 -3.83 -15.53
CA MET A 190 -11.93 -3.88 -15.77
C MET A 190 -11.21 -4.65 -14.67
N SER A 191 -10.08 -5.24 -15.04
CA SER A 191 -9.22 -5.97 -14.10
C SER A 191 -7.76 -5.68 -14.44
N PHE A 192 -6.97 -5.33 -13.42
CA PHE A 192 -5.57 -4.98 -13.56
C PHE A 192 -4.81 -5.25 -12.27
N VAL A 193 -3.49 -5.35 -12.35
CA VAL A 193 -2.63 -5.61 -11.18
C VAL A 193 -1.63 -4.47 -11.01
N VAL A 194 -1.64 -3.86 -9.83
CA VAL A 194 -0.73 -2.77 -9.46
C VAL A 194 0.35 -3.31 -8.54
N PRO A 195 1.65 -3.05 -8.81
CA PRO A 195 2.73 -3.44 -7.91
C PRO A 195 2.52 -2.92 -6.50
N ALA A 196 2.79 -3.75 -5.49
CA ALA A 196 2.67 -3.36 -4.09
C ALA A 196 3.53 -2.12 -3.74
N GLN A 197 4.68 -1.98 -4.39
CA GLN A 197 5.56 -0.83 -4.17
C GLN A 197 4.87 0.49 -4.59
N GLY A 198 4.20 0.51 -5.74
CA GLY A 198 3.43 1.68 -6.19
C GLY A 198 2.25 1.98 -5.25
N LEU A 199 1.51 0.94 -4.83
CA LEU A 199 0.38 1.09 -3.91
C LEU A 199 0.79 1.61 -2.52
N LYS A 200 1.97 1.22 -2.01
CA LYS A 200 2.52 1.79 -0.77
C LYS A 200 2.77 3.29 -0.87
N GLU A 201 3.12 3.78 -2.04
CA GLU A 201 3.28 5.22 -2.25
C GLU A 201 1.91 5.91 -2.38
N VAL A 202 0.92 5.28 -3.06
CA VAL A 202 -0.47 5.76 -3.08
C VAL A 202 -1.03 5.86 -1.66
N GLU A 203 -0.91 4.79 -0.86
CA GLU A 203 -1.41 4.72 0.52
C GLU A 203 -0.87 5.85 1.42
N LYS A 204 0.41 6.21 1.27
CA LYS A 204 1.04 7.29 2.04
C LYS A 204 0.56 8.69 1.67
N ILE A 205 -0.02 8.86 0.48
CA ILE A 205 -0.56 10.15 0.02
C ILE A 205 -2.03 10.27 0.41
N LEU A 206 -2.76 9.14 0.45
CA LEU A 206 -4.17 9.10 0.82
C LEU A 206 -4.39 9.54 2.26
N THR A 207 -5.46 10.28 2.48
CA THR A 207 -5.94 10.72 3.79
C THR A 207 -7.20 9.94 4.20
N ASP A 208 -7.53 9.93 5.50
CA ASP A 208 -8.73 9.28 6.02
C ASP A 208 -9.94 10.26 5.96
N ASN A 209 -10.17 10.86 4.79
CA ASN A 209 -11.31 11.72 4.54
C ASN A 209 -12.13 11.21 3.35
N ASP A 210 -13.32 11.80 3.17
CA ASP A 210 -14.25 11.45 2.09
C ASP A 210 -14.02 12.24 0.80
N GLU A 211 -12.94 13.01 0.71
CA GLU A 211 -12.55 13.62 -0.56
C GLU A 211 -12.22 12.54 -1.58
N ASN A 212 -12.58 12.78 -2.83
CA ASN A 212 -12.36 11.81 -3.86
C ASN A 212 -10.90 11.79 -4.35
N ALA A 213 -10.35 10.58 -4.45
CA ALA A 213 -9.28 10.25 -5.36
C ALA A 213 -9.88 9.74 -6.68
N SER A 214 -9.11 9.78 -7.74
CA SER A 214 -9.50 9.14 -9.00
C SER A 214 -8.35 8.38 -9.60
N PHE A 215 -8.67 7.38 -10.43
CA PHE A 215 -7.66 6.71 -11.22
C PHE A 215 -8.09 6.52 -12.67
N VAL A 216 -7.11 6.54 -13.56
CA VAL A 216 -7.27 6.28 -15.00
C VAL A 216 -6.42 5.09 -15.37
N LEU A 217 -7.05 4.07 -15.97
CA LEU A 217 -6.36 2.89 -16.44
C LEU A 217 -5.94 3.07 -17.89
N GLY A 218 -4.62 3.02 -18.15
CA GLY A 218 -4.03 2.91 -19.48
C GLY A 218 -3.69 1.47 -19.84
N GLN A 219 -2.97 1.27 -20.96
CA GLN A 219 -2.59 -0.09 -21.41
C GLN A 219 -1.54 -0.75 -20.49
N LYS A 220 -0.53 -0.01 -20.07
CA LYS A 220 0.61 -0.52 -19.28
C LYS A 220 0.81 0.24 -17.97
N HIS A 221 0.08 1.32 -17.75
CA HIS A 221 0.23 2.19 -16.61
C HIS A 221 -1.14 2.55 -16.04
N ILE A 222 -1.17 2.86 -14.75
CA ILE A 222 -2.30 3.47 -14.06
C ILE A 222 -1.87 4.82 -13.53
N LEU A 223 -2.76 5.81 -13.63
CA LEU A 223 -2.58 7.15 -13.07
C LEU A 223 -3.56 7.32 -11.92
N TYR A 224 -3.07 7.71 -10.76
CA TYR A 224 -3.86 8.15 -9.62
C TYR A 224 -3.76 9.67 -9.49
N GLN A 225 -4.92 10.34 -9.30
CA GLN A 225 -5.00 11.75 -8.94
C GLN A 225 -5.53 11.86 -7.51
N ILE A 226 -4.74 12.44 -6.61
CA ILE A 226 -5.03 12.56 -5.18
C ILE A 226 -4.70 13.99 -4.75
N GLY A 227 -5.71 14.87 -4.73
CA GLY A 227 -5.47 16.29 -4.50
C GLY A 227 -4.46 16.86 -5.50
N SER A 228 -3.39 17.48 -5.01
CA SER A 228 -2.30 18.05 -5.84
C SER A 228 -1.27 17.01 -6.30
N ALA A 229 -1.41 15.74 -5.90
CA ALA A 229 -0.50 14.67 -6.30
C ALA A 229 -1.05 13.88 -7.48
N THR A 230 -0.20 13.65 -8.48
CA THR A 230 -0.43 12.70 -9.57
C THR A 230 0.60 11.59 -9.48
N LEU A 231 0.15 10.33 -9.36
CA LEU A 231 1.04 9.17 -9.33
C LEU A 231 0.78 8.29 -10.55
N ILE A 232 1.84 7.97 -11.28
CA ILE A 232 1.79 7.03 -12.41
C ILE A 232 2.59 5.79 -12.00
N CYS A 233 1.98 4.61 -12.16
CA CYS A 233 2.62 3.34 -11.85
C CYS A 233 2.48 2.37 -13.02
N ARG A 234 3.56 1.64 -13.33
CA ARG A 234 3.54 0.56 -14.32
C ARG A 234 2.77 -0.63 -13.77
N LEU A 235 1.87 -1.20 -14.57
CA LEU A 235 1.09 -2.37 -14.22
C LEU A 235 1.91 -3.66 -14.33
N LEU A 236 1.55 -4.68 -13.56
CA LEU A 236 2.06 -6.03 -13.72
C LEU A 236 1.22 -6.78 -14.75
N GLU A 237 1.89 -7.49 -15.65
CA GLU A 237 1.28 -8.31 -16.68
C GLU A 237 1.37 -9.80 -16.30
N GLY A 238 0.34 -10.59 -16.63
CA GLY A 238 0.29 -12.02 -16.42
C GLY A 238 -1.04 -12.51 -15.88
N ASP A 239 -1.15 -13.84 -15.70
CA ASP A 239 -2.35 -14.49 -15.19
C ASP A 239 -2.35 -14.47 -13.66
N PHE A 240 -3.32 -13.76 -13.10
CA PHE A 240 -3.55 -13.73 -11.67
C PHE A 240 -4.50 -14.87 -11.26
N LEU A 241 -4.28 -15.42 -10.06
CA LEU A 241 -5.14 -16.46 -9.50
C LEU A 241 -6.61 -16.04 -9.44
N ASP A 242 -7.51 -16.91 -9.91
CA ASP A 242 -8.95 -16.73 -9.71
C ASP A 242 -9.31 -17.11 -8.24
N TRP A 243 -9.49 -16.08 -7.42
CA TRP A 243 -9.76 -16.25 -6.00
C TRP A 243 -11.07 -17.00 -5.71
N ARG A 244 -12.06 -16.91 -6.60
CA ARG A 244 -13.37 -17.57 -6.45
C ARG A 244 -13.26 -19.09 -6.45
N ARG A 245 -12.19 -19.63 -7.05
CA ARG A 245 -11.93 -21.08 -7.11
C ARG A 245 -11.18 -21.63 -5.90
N VAL A 246 -10.54 -20.79 -5.12
CA VAL A 246 -9.67 -21.22 -4.02
C VAL A 246 -10.23 -20.90 -2.64
N VAL A 247 -11.07 -19.88 -2.52
CA VAL A 247 -11.74 -19.56 -1.25
C VAL A 247 -12.90 -20.55 -1.05
N PRO A 248 -12.91 -21.34 0.04
CA PRO A 248 -14.00 -22.25 0.34
C PRO A 248 -15.31 -21.49 0.55
N THR A 249 -16.40 -21.99 -0.03
CA THR A 249 -17.73 -21.39 0.10
C THR A 249 -18.63 -22.17 1.06
N ASN A 250 -18.24 -23.39 1.44
CA ASN A 250 -19.00 -24.24 2.35
C ASN A 250 -18.13 -24.62 3.55
N CYS A 251 -18.19 -23.80 4.60
CA CYS A 251 -17.50 -24.02 5.86
C CYS A 251 -18.56 -24.32 6.93
N PRO A 252 -18.68 -25.60 7.38
CA PRO A 252 -19.72 -26.01 8.30
C PRO A 252 -19.52 -25.52 9.74
N ILE A 253 -18.32 -25.08 10.11
CA ILE A 253 -18.02 -24.57 11.44
C ILE A 253 -17.84 -23.06 11.33
N LYS A 254 -18.66 -22.30 12.05
CA LYS A 254 -18.59 -20.84 12.13
C LYS A 254 -18.47 -20.43 13.59
N LEU A 255 -17.40 -19.71 13.89
CA LEU A 255 -17.10 -19.23 15.22
C LEU A 255 -16.90 -17.72 15.14
N VAL A 256 -17.32 -17.00 16.16
CA VAL A 256 -17.11 -15.55 16.30
C VAL A 256 -16.05 -15.33 17.35
N ALA A 257 -15.10 -14.44 17.04
CA ALA A 257 -14.06 -14.03 17.97
C ALA A 257 -13.93 -12.51 17.99
N HIS A 258 -13.56 -11.96 19.16
CA HIS A 258 -13.14 -10.57 19.26
C HIS A 258 -11.74 -10.42 18.66
N VAL A 259 -11.61 -9.55 17.66
CA VAL A 259 -10.38 -9.41 16.85
C VAL A 259 -9.17 -9.01 17.71
N GLY A 260 -9.34 -8.04 18.61
CA GLY A 260 -8.26 -7.56 19.47
C GLY A 260 -7.73 -8.65 20.41
N ASP A 261 -8.62 -9.46 21.01
CA ASP A 261 -8.26 -10.52 21.94
C ASP A 261 -7.54 -11.65 21.20
N LEU A 262 -8.09 -12.09 20.06
CA LEU A 262 -7.48 -13.15 19.26
C LEU A 262 -6.12 -12.73 18.70
N THR A 263 -6.00 -11.48 18.19
CA THR A 263 -4.74 -10.92 17.71
C THR A 263 -3.69 -10.93 18.82
N SER A 264 -4.04 -10.40 20.00
CA SER A 264 -3.14 -10.32 21.15
C SER A 264 -2.67 -11.72 21.61
N SER A 265 -3.58 -12.70 21.60
CA SER A 265 -3.24 -14.09 21.97
C SER A 265 -2.31 -14.74 20.95
N ILE A 266 -2.55 -14.56 19.64
CA ILE A 266 -1.66 -15.05 18.57
C ILE A 266 -0.27 -14.40 18.67
N GLU A 267 -0.22 -13.09 18.93
CA GLU A 267 1.06 -12.37 19.08
C GLU A 267 1.86 -12.85 20.29
N ARG A 268 1.20 -13.08 21.43
CA ARG A 268 1.87 -13.59 22.63
C ARG A 268 2.49 -14.96 22.39
N VAL A 269 1.74 -15.92 21.86
CA VAL A 269 2.30 -17.25 21.56
C VAL A 269 3.33 -17.22 20.43
N GLY A 270 3.25 -16.20 19.58
CA GLY A 270 4.18 -15.95 18.46
C GLY A 270 5.56 -15.48 18.89
N LEU A 271 5.75 -14.97 20.11
CA LEU A 271 7.02 -14.39 20.58
C LEU A 271 8.22 -15.34 20.50
N ILE A 272 7.97 -16.64 20.65
CA ILE A 272 9.02 -17.67 20.56
C ILE A 272 9.25 -18.22 19.16
N VAL A 273 8.47 -17.75 18.17
CA VAL A 273 8.59 -18.15 16.76
C VAL A 273 9.40 -17.08 16.01
N SER A 274 10.35 -17.52 15.22
CA SER A 274 11.15 -16.63 14.35
C SER A 274 11.51 -17.35 13.05
N GLU A 275 12.17 -16.68 12.13
CA GLU A 275 12.66 -17.34 10.90
C GLU A 275 13.63 -18.48 11.18
N LYS A 276 14.40 -18.40 12.26
CA LYS A 276 15.31 -19.45 12.71
C LYS A 276 14.58 -20.58 13.44
N TYR A 277 13.53 -20.23 14.21
CA TYR A 277 12.75 -21.16 15.04
C TYR A 277 11.33 -21.23 14.51
N LYS A 278 11.18 -21.78 13.30
CA LYS A 278 9.88 -21.94 12.64
C LYS A 278 9.06 -23.01 13.30
N SER A 279 7.89 -22.65 13.79
CA SER A 279 6.89 -23.57 14.31
C SER A 279 5.49 -23.01 14.02
N PRO A 280 4.50 -23.84 13.69
CA PRO A 280 3.14 -23.38 13.60
C PRO A 280 2.58 -23.02 14.98
N VAL A 281 1.67 -22.08 15.04
CA VAL A 281 0.72 -22.02 16.15
C VAL A 281 -0.33 -23.11 15.93
N ARG A 282 -0.53 -23.95 16.94
CA ARG A 282 -1.59 -24.96 16.97
C ARG A 282 -2.81 -24.33 17.63
N CYS A 283 -3.91 -24.25 16.89
CA CYS A 283 -5.16 -23.71 17.35
C CYS A 283 -6.14 -24.87 17.55
N LEU A 284 -6.50 -25.15 18.81
CA LEU A 284 -7.52 -26.12 19.17
C LEU A 284 -8.83 -25.37 19.41
N PHE A 285 -9.71 -25.39 18.41
CA PHE A 285 -11.02 -24.74 18.46
C PHE A 285 -11.99 -25.62 19.24
N GLY A 286 -12.65 -25.04 20.24
CA GLY A 286 -13.77 -25.62 20.96
C GLY A 286 -15.05 -24.84 20.71
N SER A 287 -16.04 -24.98 21.58
CA SER A 287 -17.32 -24.24 21.48
C SER A 287 -17.26 -22.83 22.08
N GLN A 288 -16.42 -22.59 23.08
CA GLN A 288 -16.33 -21.32 23.81
C GLN A 288 -14.93 -20.74 23.87
N VAL A 289 -13.90 -21.53 23.56
CA VAL A 289 -12.51 -21.17 23.69
C VAL A 289 -11.70 -21.77 22.55
N VAL A 290 -10.78 -20.99 21.99
CA VAL A 290 -9.67 -21.50 21.19
C VAL A 290 -8.42 -21.53 22.06
N GLN A 291 -7.79 -22.70 22.17
CA GLN A 291 -6.49 -22.84 22.82
C GLN A 291 -5.38 -22.72 21.77
N LEU A 292 -4.39 -21.91 22.09
CA LEU A 292 -3.28 -21.57 21.21
C LEU A 292 -2.00 -22.13 21.83
N ARG A 293 -1.26 -22.93 21.06
CA ARG A 293 -0.01 -23.55 21.53
C ARG A 293 1.06 -23.45 20.47
N THR A 294 2.26 -23.17 20.88
CA THR A 294 3.45 -23.29 20.02
C THR A 294 4.62 -23.81 20.82
N SER A 295 5.48 -24.54 20.15
CA SER A 295 6.70 -25.10 20.77
C SER A 295 7.84 -24.99 19.76
N THR A 296 8.98 -24.51 20.22
CA THR A 296 10.22 -24.38 19.46
C THR A 296 11.36 -24.96 20.31
N THR A 297 12.56 -25.00 19.78
CA THR A 297 13.75 -25.43 20.52
C THR A 297 14.16 -24.51 21.67
N ILE A 298 13.59 -23.27 21.70
CA ILE A 298 13.90 -22.28 22.76
C ILE A 298 12.83 -22.22 23.85
N GLY A 299 11.67 -22.85 23.66
CA GLY A 299 10.61 -22.88 24.66
C GLY A 299 9.23 -23.21 24.06
N ALA A 300 8.23 -23.20 24.94
CA ALA A 300 6.84 -23.37 24.60
C ALA A 300 6.02 -22.21 25.14
N ALA A 301 4.94 -21.86 24.43
CA ALA A 301 3.97 -20.86 24.82
C ALA A 301 2.55 -21.38 24.63
N GLU A 302 1.68 -21.05 25.58
CA GLU A 302 0.26 -21.40 25.54
C GLU A 302 -0.55 -20.15 25.90
N ASP A 303 -1.69 -20.01 25.26
CA ASP A 303 -2.67 -18.98 25.53
C ASP A 303 -4.06 -19.46 25.14
N GLN A 304 -5.09 -18.71 25.48
CA GLN A 304 -6.45 -19.00 25.08
C GLN A 304 -7.24 -17.72 24.84
N CYS A 305 -8.20 -17.79 23.92
CA CYS A 305 -9.11 -16.70 23.61
C CYS A 305 -10.54 -17.19 23.58
N SER A 306 -11.49 -16.38 24.07
CA SER A 306 -12.90 -16.68 24.01
C SER A 306 -13.40 -16.59 22.58
N ILE A 307 -14.24 -17.55 22.21
CA ILE A 307 -14.95 -17.61 20.93
C ILE A 307 -16.40 -18.03 21.19
N ALA A 308 -17.29 -17.74 20.25
CA ALA A 308 -18.68 -18.16 20.33
C ALA A 308 -19.12 -18.87 19.06
N GLY A 309 -19.96 -19.89 19.17
CA GLY A 309 -20.53 -20.61 18.01
C GLY A 309 -20.62 -22.12 18.22
N ASP A 310 -21.01 -22.83 17.16
CA ASP A 310 -21.18 -24.29 17.15
C ASP A 310 -19.86 -25.02 16.90
N GLY A 311 -18.84 -24.69 17.72
CA GLY A 311 -17.50 -25.27 17.62
C GLY A 311 -17.49 -26.77 17.91
N ARG A 312 -16.72 -27.50 17.11
CA ARG A 312 -16.32 -28.88 17.38
C ARG A 312 -14.86 -28.87 17.77
N GLU A 313 -14.43 -29.86 18.51
CA GLU A 313 -13.01 -30.02 18.80
C GLU A 313 -12.25 -30.24 17.49
N LEU A 314 -11.51 -29.20 17.06
CA LEU A 314 -10.80 -29.15 15.79
C LEU A 314 -9.43 -28.50 15.97
N GLU A 315 -8.36 -29.25 15.70
CA GLU A 315 -7.00 -28.72 15.76
C GLU A 315 -6.48 -28.39 14.36
N ILE A 316 -5.97 -27.14 14.18
CA ILE A 316 -5.34 -26.70 12.94
C ILE A 316 -4.05 -25.94 13.30
N GLY A 317 -2.99 -26.20 12.53
CA GLY A 317 -1.75 -25.41 12.61
C GLY A 317 -1.73 -24.28 11.61
N PHE A 318 -1.25 -23.10 12.01
CA PHE A 318 -1.09 -21.97 11.11
C PHE A 318 0.30 -21.33 11.25
N ASN A 319 0.73 -20.63 10.20
CA ASN A 319 1.84 -19.70 10.32
C ASN A 319 1.39 -18.49 11.15
N VAL A 320 2.08 -18.24 12.27
CA VAL A 320 1.76 -17.17 13.22
C VAL A 320 1.69 -15.81 12.53
N ARG A 321 2.69 -15.48 11.69
CA ARG A 321 2.77 -14.20 10.99
C ARG A 321 1.59 -14.02 10.05
N TYR A 322 1.26 -15.04 9.25
CA TYR A 322 0.17 -14.95 8.27
C TYR A 322 -1.19 -14.75 8.94
N LEU A 323 -1.42 -15.46 10.04
CA LEU A 323 -2.67 -15.31 10.79
C LEU A 323 -2.75 -13.95 11.49
N ALA A 324 -1.66 -13.49 12.11
CA ALA A 324 -1.59 -12.17 12.76
C ALA A 324 -1.77 -11.02 11.76
N ASP A 325 -1.12 -11.09 10.58
CA ASP A 325 -1.27 -10.05 9.55
C ASP A 325 -2.71 -9.96 9.04
N ALA A 326 -3.38 -11.10 8.84
CA ALA A 326 -4.78 -11.14 8.44
C ALA A 326 -5.72 -10.54 9.51
N LEU A 327 -5.50 -10.88 10.79
CA LEU A 327 -6.28 -10.33 11.90
C LEU A 327 -6.11 -8.82 12.07
N ARG A 328 -4.87 -8.30 11.96
CA ARG A 328 -4.59 -6.85 12.04
C ARG A 328 -5.26 -6.04 10.95
N ALA A 329 -5.52 -6.66 9.79
CA ALA A 329 -6.18 -6.00 8.66
C ALA A 329 -7.71 -5.96 8.79
N ILE A 330 -8.29 -6.60 9.80
CA ILE A 330 -9.73 -6.61 10.03
C ILE A 330 -10.15 -5.28 10.66
N PRO A 331 -11.14 -4.57 10.09
CA PRO A 331 -11.56 -3.24 10.57
C PRO A 331 -12.64 -3.30 11.66
N SER A 332 -13.27 -4.49 11.87
CA SER A 332 -14.36 -4.70 12.82
C SER A 332 -13.84 -5.19 14.17
N GLU A 333 -14.66 -5.04 15.21
CA GLU A 333 -14.33 -5.58 16.54
C GLU A 333 -14.46 -7.11 16.59
N GLU A 334 -15.37 -7.67 15.78
CA GLU A 334 -15.61 -9.11 15.71
C GLU A 334 -15.32 -9.65 14.31
N VAL A 335 -14.94 -10.92 14.25
CA VAL A 335 -14.68 -11.67 13.02
C VAL A 335 -15.32 -13.05 13.09
N VAL A 336 -15.87 -13.49 11.97
CA VAL A 336 -16.32 -14.87 11.79
C VAL A 336 -15.15 -15.72 11.30
N LEU A 337 -14.82 -16.77 12.05
CA LEU A 337 -13.86 -17.79 11.70
C LEU A 337 -14.59 -18.94 11.03
N GLU A 338 -14.42 -19.09 9.72
CA GLU A 338 -15.04 -20.16 8.93
C GLU A 338 -14.06 -21.32 8.75
N LEU A 339 -14.43 -22.51 9.22
CA LEU A 339 -13.57 -23.69 9.29
C LEU A 339 -14.27 -24.91 8.67
N THR A 340 -13.47 -25.84 8.15
CA THR A 340 -13.97 -27.10 7.58
C THR A 340 -13.37 -28.32 8.30
N ASN A 341 -12.05 -28.46 8.27
CA ASN A 341 -11.31 -29.56 8.89
C ASN A 341 -9.83 -29.16 9.13
N GLY A 342 -9.05 -30.01 9.76
CA GLY A 342 -7.65 -29.74 10.13
C GLY A 342 -6.67 -29.57 8.96
N LEU A 343 -7.08 -29.82 7.72
CA LEU A 343 -6.25 -29.70 6.51
C LEU A 343 -6.78 -28.63 5.54
N SER A 344 -7.89 -27.98 5.87
CA SER A 344 -8.51 -26.93 5.08
C SER A 344 -8.10 -25.55 5.62
N PRO A 345 -8.08 -24.52 4.77
CA PRO A 345 -7.79 -23.15 5.21
C PRO A 345 -8.84 -22.64 6.20
N ILE A 346 -8.43 -21.68 7.04
CA ILE A 346 -9.35 -20.79 7.73
C ILE A 346 -9.74 -19.65 6.80
N VAL A 347 -11.00 -19.26 6.81
CA VAL A 347 -11.49 -18.05 6.16
C VAL A 347 -12.02 -17.10 7.23
N LEU A 348 -11.55 -15.88 7.23
CA LEU A 348 -11.95 -14.79 8.12
C LEU A 348 -12.89 -13.90 7.34
N THR A 349 -14.15 -13.79 7.80
CA THR A 349 -15.19 -12.98 7.16
C THR A 349 -15.81 -12.01 8.16
N PRO A 350 -16.45 -10.92 7.69
CA PRO A 350 -17.04 -9.95 8.59
C PRO A 350 -18.19 -10.55 9.41
N ALA A 351 -18.28 -10.11 10.66
CA ALA A 351 -19.45 -10.38 11.51
C ALA A 351 -20.58 -9.35 11.27
N GLU A 352 -20.27 -8.24 10.63
CA GLU A 352 -21.17 -7.13 10.34
C GLU A 352 -21.30 -6.89 8.83
N ASP A 353 -22.52 -6.70 8.33
CA ASP A 353 -22.82 -6.52 6.90
C ASP A 353 -22.24 -5.24 6.27
N LYS A 354 -21.81 -4.27 7.09
CA LYS A 354 -21.19 -3.03 6.60
C LYS A 354 -19.79 -3.23 5.99
N PHE A 355 -19.17 -4.38 6.26
CA PHE A 355 -17.86 -4.72 5.73
C PHE A 355 -17.94 -5.83 4.69
N ASP A 356 -17.12 -5.80 3.66
CA ASP A 356 -16.98 -6.88 2.67
C ASP A 356 -15.51 -7.24 2.49
N TYR A 357 -15.09 -8.28 3.20
CA TYR A 357 -13.75 -8.85 3.09
C TYR A 357 -13.77 -10.37 3.24
N ALA A 358 -12.76 -11.02 2.70
CA ALA A 358 -12.46 -12.42 2.96
C ALA A 358 -10.94 -12.60 3.03
N TYR A 359 -10.45 -13.05 4.18
CA TYR A 359 -9.04 -13.37 4.36
C TYR A 359 -8.90 -14.87 4.57
N MET A 360 -8.07 -15.50 3.75
CA MET A 360 -7.84 -16.95 3.82
C MET A 360 -6.38 -17.21 4.21
N VAL A 361 -6.16 -18.14 5.15
CA VAL A 361 -4.82 -18.60 5.54
C VAL A 361 -4.77 -20.11 5.43
N LEU A 362 -3.81 -20.64 4.66
CA LEU A 362 -3.59 -22.08 4.52
C LEU A 362 -3.05 -22.69 5.79
N PRO A 363 -3.46 -23.94 6.12
CA PRO A 363 -2.94 -24.65 7.27
C PRO A 363 -1.49 -25.11 7.05
N VAL A 364 -0.76 -25.24 8.15
CA VAL A 364 0.55 -25.87 8.20
C VAL A 364 0.40 -27.27 8.79
N ARG A 365 1.01 -28.27 8.17
CA ARG A 365 0.97 -29.64 8.70
C ARG A 365 1.56 -29.70 10.09
N ILE A 366 0.78 -30.19 11.04
CA ILE A 366 1.22 -30.52 12.40
C ILE A 366 1.92 -31.87 12.36
N LYS A 367 3.20 -31.90 12.74
CA LYS A 367 3.86 -33.17 12.98
C LYS A 367 3.38 -33.69 14.34
N ASN A 368 2.73 -34.85 14.35
CA ASN A 368 2.49 -35.56 15.60
C ASN A 368 3.85 -36.02 16.12
N SER A 369 4.28 -35.50 17.26
CA SER A 369 5.47 -35.91 17.98
C SER A 369 5.20 -37.21 18.72
#